data_86efb5f68a6ef60196107711f88d2958
#
_entry.id   86efb5f68a6ef60196107711f88d2958
#
_cell.length_a   1.000
_cell.length_b   1.000
_cell.length_c   1.000
_cell.angle_alpha   90.00
_cell.angle_beta   90.00
_cell.angle_gamma   90.00
#
_symmetry.space_group_name_H-M   'P 1'
#
loop_
_entity.id
_entity.type
_entity.pdbx_description
1 polymer ?
#
loop_
_entity_poly.entity_id
_entity_poly.type
_entity_poly.pdbx_seq_one_letter_code
_entity_poly.pdbx_strand_id
1 'polypeptide(L)'
;MSLKPLRLPFLGLAVLAIGLLAGCAGGAPTPSQTPVAASRASGAPTSTLSAPADRRGVLGRTQLIPGLNEPVPPLPPMAAGPMSQRPVPDANGLVRVGLLAPLTGPSAPIGQALLNAAQMALFDVADERFVLQAYDTQGTPEGATDAAQRALAHGAQLLLGPLFSAEARAVAPVADAAGVNLVAFSTDPAIAGGRVFVLGFLVQEQVRQMVAYARAQGLQRFAALAPDSDYGRAVVEAFNRYVPAAGGEVTSVAYYNAEGSNLNDVVRNLAAYDRRKQALEAQKAELAGKDDEISQLVLERLNRLETVGEVDFEAVLLPDQGTRLTQAATLLPFYDIDSGRVQLLGTMLWNTPGLGREPVMVGGVYPAPPQDSNRQFFARYRELFGRAAPSIASHGYDAVALAAVLARGEHAQPFSADAITNASGFAGVDGIFRFLPNGLSQRGFAIMQVTREGATEIEKGPTTFESPAS
;
A
#
# COMPACT_ATOMS: atom_id res chain seq x y z
N MET A 1 -5.62 48.81 39.89
CA MET A 1 -6.08 48.01 41.02
C MET A 1 -5.52 46.61 40.85
N SER A 2 -4.59 46.33 41.72
CA SER A 2 -3.76 45.11 41.80
C SER A 2 -4.50 44.02 42.57
N LEU A 3 -4.46 42.76 42.13
CA LEU A 3 -4.64 41.63 43.02
C LEU A 3 -3.76 40.45 42.56
N LYS A 4 -2.86 40.10 43.45
CA LYS A 4 -1.84 39.09 43.41
C LYS A 4 -2.38 37.67 43.66
N PRO A 5 -1.60 36.63 43.41
CA PRO A 5 -2.03 35.22 43.38
C PRO A 5 -1.97 34.56 44.78
N LEU A 6 -2.81 33.54 44.94
CA LEU A 6 -2.82 32.66 46.11
C LEU A 6 -2.02 31.37 45.83
N ARG A 7 -0.93 31.23 46.57
CA ARG A 7 -0.17 29.99 46.75
C ARG A 7 -0.67 29.28 48.01
N LEU A 8 -0.83 27.96 48.00
CA LEU A 8 -0.77 27.10 49.17
C LEU A 8 -0.42 25.64 48.80
N PRO A 9 0.03 24.83 49.80
CA PRO A 9 1.34 24.22 49.69
C PRO A 9 1.32 22.68 49.66
N PHE A 10 2.46 22.12 49.38
CA PHE A 10 2.94 20.75 49.59
C PHE A 10 2.51 20.15 50.93
N LEU A 11 2.06 18.91 50.90
CA LEU A 11 2.35 17.95 51.96
C LEU A 11 2.71 16.61 51.36
N GLY A 12 3.95 16.24 51.55
CA GLY A 12 4.49 14.93 51.26
C GLY A 12 4.22 14.00 52.46
N LEU A 13 4.16 12.72 52.14
CA LEU A 13 4.47 11.69 53.12
C LEU A 13 5.18 10.54 52.40
N ALA A 14 6.33 10.27 52.93
CA ALA A 14 7.25 9.21 52.50
C ALA A 14 7.08 8.00 53.42
N VAL A 15 7.63 6.87 52.93
CA VAL A 15 8.33 5.80 53.67
C VAL A 15 7.53 4.61 54.16
N LEU A 16 7.86 3.39 53.76
CA LEU A 16 8.69 2.32 54.35
C LEU A 16 8.49 1.03 53.53
N ALA A 17 9.35 0.44 52.89
CA ALA A 17 10.51 -0.42 53.07
C ALA A 17 10.34 -1.64 53.99
N ILE A 18 10.90 -2.78 53.52
CA ILE A 18 11.42 -3.96 54.20
C ILE A 18 10.53 -5.20 54.20
N GLY A 19 11.11 -6.25 53.64
CA GLY A 19 10.74 -7.66 53.84
C GLY A 19 11.48 -8.62 52.90
N LEU A 20 12.74 -8.90 53.22
CA LEU A 20 13.54 -10.07 52.77
C LEU A 20 12.94 -11.38 53.32
N LEU A 21 13.07 -12.47 52.55
CA LEU A 21 13.52 -13.84 52.95
C LEU A 21 13.32 -14.78 51.76
N ALA A 22 14.32 -15.20 51.11
CA ALA A 22 15.18 -16.40 51.11
C ALA A 22 14.43 -17.74 51.19
N GLY A 23 14.72 -18.61 50.22
CA GLY A 23 14.59 -20.04 50.45
C GLY A 23 14.49 -20.94 49.22
N CYS A 24 15.62 -21.57 48.81
CA CYS A 24 15.82 -22.94 48.32
C CYS A 24 15.25 -23.39 46.96
N ALA A 25 16.08 -23.53 45.96
CA ALA A 25 16.79 -24.76 45.52
C ALA A 25 15.88 -25.96 45.20
N GLY A 26 15.87 -26.36 43.93
CA GLY A 26 15.29 -27.64 43.50
C GLY A 26 15.37 -27.80 41.97
N GLY A 27 16.41 -28.36 41.45
CA GLY A 27 16.55 -29.50 40.60
C GLY A 27 15.91 -29.49 39.23
N ALA A 28 16.70 -29.28 38.18
CA ALA A 28 16.37 -29.70 36.83
C ALA A 28 16.39 -31.23 36.69
N PRO A 29 15.59 -31.81 35.80
CA PRO A 29 16.00 -33.02 35.12
C PRO A 29 16.15 -32.80 33.60
N THR A 30 17.30 -33.16 33.13
CA THR A 30 17.65 -33.44 31.73
C THR A 30 16.86 -34.63 31.21
N PRO A 31 16.36 -34.62 29.96
CA PRO A 31 15.94 -35.85 29.30
C PRO A 31 17.09 -36.50 28.53
N SER A 32 17.25 -37.76 28.83
CA SER A 32 18.11 -38.76 28.19
C SER A 32 17.82 -38.90 26.70
N GLN A 33 18.89 -38.96 25.93
CA GLN A 33 18.93 -39.49 24.58
C GLN A 33 18.95 -41.01 24.62
N THR A 34 18.13 -41.66 23.84
CA THR A 34 18.33 -43.05 23.43
C THR A 34 18.27 -43.13 21.91
N PRO A 35 19.21 -43.87 21.29
CA PRO A 35 19.34 -43.95 19.85
C PRO A 35 18.48 -45.13 19.30
N VAL A 36 17.83 -44.91 18.18
CA VAL A 36 17.21 -46.00 17.40
C VAL A 36 17.94 -46.16 16.08
N ALA A 37 18.24 -47.37 15.82
CA ALA A 37 19.11 -47.94 14.82
C ALA A 37 18.66 -47.71 13.37
N ALA A 38 19.67 -47.66 12.51
CA ALA A 38 19.59 -47.70 11.08
C ALA A 38 18.99 -49.04 10.55
N SER A 39 18.12 -48.91 9.56
CA SER A 39 17.82 -49.99 8.63
C SER A 39 18.11 -49.57 7.22
N ARG A 40 19.06 -50.25 6.59
CA ARG A 40 19.43 -50.15 5.18
C ARG A 40 18.41 -50.89 4.33
N ALA A 41 18.00 -50.27 3.21
CA ALA A 41 17.65 -51.04 2.02
C ALA A 41 17.97 -50.22 0.77
N SER A 42 18.80 -50.85 -0.01
CA SER A 42 19.28 -50.70 -1.36
C SER A 42 18.25 -50.31 -2.42
N GLY A 43 18.71 -49.61 -3.44
CA GLY A 43 18.08 -49.63 -4.75
C GLY A 43 18.33 -48.33 -5.55
N ALA A 44 19.48 -48.21 -6.20
CA ALA A 44 19.67 -47.26 -7.31
C ALA A 44 19.04 -47.85 -8.57
N PRO A 45 18.64 -46.95 -9.52
CA PRO A 45 19.45 -46.94 -10.73
C PRO A 45 19.86 -45.53 -11.16
N THR A 46 21.09 -45.44 -11.55
CA THR A 46 21.78 -44.46 -12.34
C THR A 46 21.06 -44.15 -13.65
N SER A 47 20.85 -42.86 -13.91
CA SER A 47 20.69 -42.36 -15.26
C SER A 47 21.54 -41.12 -15.42
N THR A 48 22.63 -41.31 -16.10
CA THR A 48 23.50 -40.31 -16.69
C THR A 48 22.74 -39.51 -17.73
N LEU A 49 22.70 -38.19 -17.60
CA LEU A 49 22.45 -37.30 -18.70
C LEU A 49 23.42 -36.14 -18.67
N SER A 50 24.13 -36.07 -19.74
CA SER A 50 25.21 -35.18 -20.15
C SER A 50 24.85 -33.71 -20.01
N ALA A 51 25.84 -32.92 -19.58
CA ALA A 51 25.89 -31.47 -19.73
C ALA A 51 26.02 -31.05 -21.22
N PRO A 52 25.46 -29.96 -21.66
CA PRO A 52 25.94 -29.22 -22.80
C PRO A 52 26.58 -27.90 -22.41
N ALA A 53 27.81 -27.80 -22.81
CA ALA A 53 28.62 -26.68 -23.28
C ALA A 53 28.13 -25.24 -23.05
N ASP A 54 29.05 -24.56 -22.42
CA ASP A 54 29.55 -23.18 -22.62
C ASP A 54 28.93 -22.41 -23.81
N ARG A 55 28.22 -21.30 -23.52
CA ARG A 55 28.09 -20.19 -24.47
C ARG A 55 28.35 -18.89 -23.73
N ARG A 56 29.62 -18.49 -23.74
CA ARG A 56 30.02 -17.10 -23.60
C ARG A 56 29.54 -16.32 -24.80
N GLY A 57 29.04 -15.12 -24.54
CA GLY A 57 28.98 -14.00 -25.48
C GLY A 57 27.59 -13.76 -26.03
N VAL A 58 27.01 -12.69 -25.57
CA VAL A 58 26.72 -11.50 -26.39
C VAL A 58 26.17 -10.42 -25.43
N LEU A 59 26.99 -9.42 -25.16
CA LEU A 59 26.54 -8.07 -24.80
C LEU A 59 25.83 -7.53 -26.06
N GLY A 60 24.55 -7.29 -25.98
CA GLY A 60 23.84 -6.81 -27.15
C GLY A 60 22.45 -6.24 -26.81
N ARG A 61 22.43 -4.91 -26.70
CA ARG A 61 21.31 -4.04 -27.00
C ARG A 61 20.04 -4.20 -26.16
N THR A 62 19.88 -3.28 -25.23
CA THR A 62 18.57 -2.78 -24.79
C THR A 62 17.71 -2.52 -26.03
N GLN A 63 16.83 -3.44 -26.35
CA GLN A 63 15.75 -3.17 -27.27
C GLN A 63 14.72 -2.35 -26.52
N LEU A 64 14.66 -1.06 -26.82
CA LEU A 64 13.50 -0.22 -26.59
C LEU A 64 12.30 -0.93 -27.21
N ILE A 65 11.32 -1.27 -26.40
CA ILE A 65 10.04 -1.80 -26.87
C ILE A 65 9.31 -0.63 -27.54
N PRO A 66 9.10 -0.65 -28.87
CA PRO A 66 8.27 0.35 -29.53
C PRO A 66 6.81 0.04 -29.18
N GLY A 67 6.06 1.02 -28.69
CA GLY A 67 4.60 0.87 -28.50
C GLY A 67 3.98 1.63 -27.35
N LEU A 68 4.71 2.52 -26.66
CA LEU A 68 4.14 3.26 -25.51
C LEU A 68 3.35 4.55 -25.88
N ASN A 69 3.15 4.84 -27.16
CA ASN A 69 2.41 6.00 -27.65
C ASN A 69 1.25 5.64 -28.60
N GLU A 70 0.85 4.40 -28.68
CA GLU A 70 -0.39 4.09 -29.38
C GLU A 70 -1.57 4.32 -28.45
N PRO A 71 -2.60 5.09 -28.90
CA PRO A 71 -3.87 5.13 -28.18
C PRO A 71 -4.39 3.69 -28.06
N VAL A 72 -4.71 3.28 -26.83
CA VAL A 72 -5.32 1.97 -26.59
C VAL A 72 -6.47 1.82 -27.56
N PRO A 73 -6.45 0.83 -28.47
CA PRO A 73 -7.53 0.62 -29.42
C PRO A 73 -8.82 0.45 -28.61
N PRO A 74 -9.95 1.04 -29.04
CA PRO A 74 -11.22 0.80 -28.39
C PRO A 74 -11.46 -0.70 -28.35
N LEU A 75 -11.73 -1.24 -27.15
CA LEU A 75 -12.09 -2.63 -26.97
C LEU A 75 -13.21 -2.97 -27.97
N PRO A 76 -13.13 -4.08 -28.68
CA PRO A 76 -14.21 -4.50 -29.57
C PRO A 76 -15.51 -4.51 -28.77
N PRO A 77 -16.65 -4.07 -29.36
CA PRO A 77 -17.92 -4.12 -28.68
C PRO A 77 -18.14 -5.54 -28.19
N MET A 78 -18.31 -5.69 -26.88
CA MET A 78 -18.61 -6.99 -26.29
C MET A 78 -19.85 -7.54 -27.02
N ALA A 79 -19.68 -8.63 -27.76
CA ALA A 79 -20.78 -9.36 -28.33
C ALA A 79 -21.76 -9.63 -27.20
N ALA A 80 -23.00 -9.17 -27.35
CA ALA A 80 -24.07 -9.50 -26.44
C ALA A 80 -24.22 -11.03 -26.44
N GLY A 81 -23.60 -11.67 -25.44
CA GLY A 81 -23.85 -13.08 -25.16
C GLY A 81 -25.33 -13.31 -24.89
N PRO A 82 -25.80 -14.53 -24.96
CA PRO A 82 -27.22 -14.83 -24.71
C PRO A 82 -27.61 -14.19 -23.38
N MET A 83 -28.70 -13.43 -23.38
CA MET A 83 -29.21 -12.72 -22.22
C MET A 83 -29.53 -13.76 -21.13
N SER A 84 -28.53 -14.11 -20.32
CA SER A 84 -28.74 -14.78 -19.06
C SER A 84 -29.60 -13.85 -18.20
N GLN A 85 -30.65 -14.43 -17.61
CA GLN A 85 -31.67 -13.72 -16.86
C GLN A 85 -30.99 -12.80 -15.83
N ARG A 86 -31.06 -11.50 -16.07
CA ARG A 86 -30.47 -10.47 -15.19
C ARG A 86 -31.21 -10.48 -13.86
N PRO A 87 -30.50 -10.41 -12.72
CA PRO A 87 -31.15 -10.30 -11.42
C PRO A 87 -32.07 -9.09 -11.40
N VAL A 88 -33.37 -9.33 -11.32
CA VAL A 88 -34.40 -8.32 -11.09
C VAL A 88 -34.67 -8.34 -9.58
N PRO A 89 -35.02 -7.21 -8.92
CA PRO A 89 -35.53 -7.23 -7.56
C PRO A 89 -36.52 -8.38 -7.40
N ASP A 90 -36.45 -9.10 -6.27
CA ASP A 90 -37.39 -10.22 -6.05
C ASP A 90 -38.84 -9.68 -6.07
N ALA A 91 -39.82 -10.61 -6.14
CA ALA A 91 -41.24 -10.24 -6.23
C ALA A 91 -41.69 -9.33 -5.05
N ASN A 92 -40.90 -9.24 -3.99
CA ASN A 92 -41.14 -8.40 -2.80
C ASN A 92 -40.37 -7.05 -2.86
N GLY A 93 -39.66 -6.75 -3.96
CA GLY A 93 -38.88 -5.53 -4.14
C GLY A 93 -37.60 -5.47 -3.28
N LEU A 94 -37.14 -6.59 -2.70
CA LEU A 94 -35.92 -6.64 -1.90
C LEU A 94 -34.67 -6.63 -2.78
N VAL A 95 -33.66 -5.88 -2.36
CA VAL A 95 -32.33 -5.83 -2.99
C VAL A 95 -31.35 -6.63 -2.12
N ARG A 96 -30.90 -7.75 -2.64
CA ARG A 96 -30.03 -8.69 -1.92
C ARG A 96 -28.58 -8.52 -2.32
N VAL A 97 -27.70 -8.38 -1.32
CA VAL A 97 -26.25 -8.25 -1.51
C VAL A 97 -25.54 -9.30 -0.69
N GLY A 98 -24.62 -10.03 -1.32
CA GLY A 98 -23.81 -11.05 -0.66
C GLY A 98 -22.45 -10.48 -0.24
N LEU A 99 -22.13 -10.56 1.07
CA LEU A 99 -20.78 -10.23 1.57
C LEU A 99 -19.98 -11.53 1.69
N LEU A 100 -18.92 -11.64 0.89
CA LEU A 100 -17.97 -12.75 0.90
C LEU A 100 -16.76 -12.37 1.77
N ALA A 101 -16.62 -12.99 2.94
CA ALA A 101 -15.55 -12.69 3.87
C ALA A 101 -15.03 -13.96 4.58
N PRO A 102 -13.75 -14.03 4.96
CA PRO A 102 -13.21 -15.16 5.71
C PRO A 102 -13.68 -15.08 7.18
N LEU A 103 -14.84 -15.67 7.48
CA LEU A 103 -15.44 -15.62 8.82
C LEU A 103 -14.92 -16.73 9.73
N THR A 104 -14.30 -17.77 9.17
CA THR A 104 -13.59 -18.83 9.88
C THR A 104 -12.14 -18.96 9.38
N GLY A 105 -11.34 -19.80 10.06
CA GLY A 105 -9.93 -20.00 9.72
C GLY A 105 -8.98 -18.90 10.23
N PRO A 106 -7.73 -18.90 9.78
CA PRO A 106 -6.69 -17.97 10.28
C PRO A 106 -7.00 -16.49 10.04
N SER A 107 -7.75 -16.19 8.98
CA SER A 107 -8.12 -14.81 8.59
C SER A 107 -9.44 -14.34 9.19
N ALA A 108 -10.10 -15.16 10.03
CA ALA A 108 -11.38 -14.83 10.66
C ALA A 108 -11.41 -13.48 11.39
N PRO A 109 -10.35 -13.05 12.10
CA PRO A 109 -10.35 -11.73 12.75
C PRO A 109 -10.51 -10.57 11.75
N ILE A 110 -9.94 -10.69 10.54
CA ILE A 110 -10.06 -9.69 9.47
C ILE A 110 -11.47 -9.75 8.85
N GLY A 111 -11.96 -10.96 8.55
CA GLY A 111 -13.30 -11.17 8.01
C GLY A 111 -14.40 -10.66 8.95
N GLN A 112 -14.25 -10.90 10.25
CA GLN A 112 -15.17 -10.37 11.24
C GLN A 112 -15.12 -8.84 11.33
N ALA A 113 -13.94 -8.23 11.14
CA ALA A 113 -13.83 -6.78 11.14
C ALA A 113 -14.51 -6.17 9.91
N LEU A 114 -14.39 -6.80 8.74
CA LEU A 114 -15.11 -6.41 7.53
C LEU A 114 -16.63 -6.51 7.73
N LEU A 115 -17.11 -7.62 8.31
CA LEU A 115 -18.53 -7.83 8.59
C LEU A 115 -19.07 -6.79 9.58
N ASN A 116 -18.34 -6.51 10.65
CA ASN A 116 -18.73 -5.49 11.63
C ASN A 116 -18.86 -4.11 10.96
N ALA A 117 -17.89 -3.73 10.12
CA ALA A 117 -17.92 -2.46 9.39
C ALA A 117 -19.07 -2.42 8.36
N ALA A 118 -19.33 -3.54 7.69
CA ALA A 118 -20.46 -3.70 6.79
C ALA A 118 -21.81 -3.51 7.51
N GLN A 119 -21.94 -4.03 8.75
CA GLN A 119 -23.11 -3.82 9.59
C GLN A 119 -23.26 -2.35 10.00
N MET A 120 -22.15 -1.63 10.31
CA MET A 120 -22.23 -0.19 10.58
C MET A 120 -22.83 0.56 9.39
N ALA A 121 -22.35 0.29 8.18
CA ALA A 121 -22.89 0.90 6.96
C ALA A 121 -24.35 0.53 6.72
N LEU A 122 -24.74 -0.71 6.98
CA LEU A 122 -26.13 -1.17 6.87
C LEU A 122 -27.06 -0.32 7.74
N PHE A 123 -26.67 -0.06 9.00
CA PHE A 123 -27.47 0.77 9.90
C PHE A 123 -27.45 2.26 9.56
N ASP A 124 -26.36 2.75 8.96
CA ASP A 124 -26.20 4.17 8.66
C ASP A 124 -26.91 4.61 7.38
N VAL A 125 -26.89 3.74 6.35
CA VAL A 125 -27.24 4.15 4.98
C VAL A 125 -28.21 3.22 4.26
N ALA A 126 -28.52 2.04 4.74
CA ALA A 126 -29.47 1.14 4.07
C ALA A 126 -30.93 1.48 4.36
N ASP A 127 -31.83 1.16 3.44
CA ASP A 127 -33.28 1.20 3.65
C ASP A 127 -33.83 -0.22 3.93
N GLU A 128 -35.13 -0.31 4.23
CA GLU A 128 -35.80 -1.57 4.58
C GLU A 128 -35.78 -2.61 3.46
N ARG A 129 -35.56 -2.23 2.22
CA ARG A 129 -35.48 -3.13 1.05
C ARG A 129 -34.09 -3.75 0.90
N PHE A 130 -33.07 -3.18 1.54
CA PHE A 130 -31.70 -3.63 1.41
C PHE A 130 -31.39 -4.80 2.35
N VAL A 131 -31.03 -5.95 1.80
CA VAL A 131 -30.73 -7.17 2.55
C VAL A 131 -29.27 -7.53 2.34
N LEU A 132 -28.45 -7.41 3.40
CA LEU A 132 -27.08 -7.87 3.42
C LEU A 132 -26.99 -9.27 4.03
N GLN A 133 -26.38 -10.22 3.32
CA GLN A 133 -26.13 -11.57 3.80
C GLN A 133 -24.63 -11.89 3.73
N ALA A 134 -24.07 -12.33 4.86
CA ALA A 134 -22.67 -12.72 4.94
C ALA A 134 -22.46 -14.21 4.65
N TYR A 135 -21.43 -14.52 3.89
CA TYR A 135 -21.04 -15.87 3.48
C TYR A 135 -19.57 -16.09 3.79
N ASP A 136 -19.27 -17.17 4.49
CA ASP A 136 -17.91 -17.52 4.88
C ASP A 136 -17.15 -18.08 3.70
N THR A 137 -16.02 -17.45 3.37
CA THR A 137 -15.07 -17.90 2.34
C THR A 137 -13.97 -18.80 2.89
N GLN A 138 -13.86 -18.90 4.23
CA GLN A 138 -12.80 -19.64 4.92
C GLN A 138 -11.38 -19.14 4.57
N GLY A 139 -11.25 -18.06 3.80
CA GLY A 139 -9.97 -17.55 3.29
C GLY A 139 -9.35 -18.42 2.20
N THR A 140 -10.16 -19.24 1.49
CA THR A 140 -9.71 -20.15 0.45
C THR A 140 -10.47 -19.96 -0.86
N PRO A 141 -9.85 -20.23 -2.02
CA PRO A 141 -10.53 -20.15 -3.33
C PRO A 141 -11.77 -21.04 -3.42
N GLU A 142 -11.71 -22.26 -2.87
CA GLU A 142 -12.81 -23.22 -2.86
C GLU A 142 -13.97 -22.72 -1.98
N GLY A 143 -13.66 -22.27 -0.76
CA GLY A 143 -14.66 -21.71 0.16
C GLY A 143 -15.30 -20.44 -0.38
N ALA A 144 -14.54 -19.60 -1.07
CA ALA A 144 -15.06 -18.40 -1.72
C ALA A 144 -15.99 -18.73 -2.90
N THR A 145 -15.66 -19.75 -3.68
CA THR A 145 -16.51 -20.26 -4.76
C THR A 145 -17.86 -20.78 -4.22
N ASP A 146 -17.81 -21.61 -3.17
CA ASP A 146 -19.01 -22.13 -2.51
C ASP A 146 -19.86 -21.00 -1.87
N ALA A 147 -19.20 -20.03 -1.26
CA ALA A 147 -19.84 -18.86 -0.68
C ALA A 147 -20.57 -18.03 -1.76
N ALA A 148 -19.92 -17.78 -2.89
CA ALA A 148 -20.51 -17.06 -4.02
C ALA A 148 -21.71 -17.81 -4.62
N GLN A 149 -21.60 -19.12 -4.82
CA GLN A 149 -22.70 -19.96 -5.34
C GLN A 149 -23.91 -19.92 -4.41
N ARG A 150 -23.70 -20.01 -3.09
CA ARG A 150 -24.78 -19.88 -2.10
C ARG A 150 -25.40 -18.49 -2.09
N ALA A 151 -24.58 -17.42 -2.19
CA ALA A 151 -25.08 -16.06 -2.28
C ALA A 151 -25.98 -15.86 -3.50
N LEU A 152 -25.55 -16.35 -4.67
CA LEU A 152 -26.30 -16.28 -5.91
C LEU A 152 -27.58 -17.13 -5.85
N ALA A 153 -27.53 -18.33 -5.28
CA ALA A 153 -28.71 -19.17 -5.07
C ALA A 153 -29.76 -18.52 -4.14
N HIS A 154 -29.32 -17.67 -3.20
CA HIS A 154 -30.19 -16.86 -2.36
C HIS A 154 -30.61 -15.54 -3.00
N GLY A 155 -30.31 -15.33 -4.29
CA GLY A 155 -30.74 -14.17 -5.06
C GLY A 155 -29.88 -12.91 -4.89
N ALA A 156 -28.59 -13.05 -4.53
CA ALA A 156 -27.69 -11.91 -4.48
C ALA A 156 -27.55 -11.26 -5.86
N GLN A 157 -27.71 -9.94 -5.90
CA GLN A 157 -27.66 -9.11 -7.11
C GLN A 157 -26.31 -8.37 -7.25
N LEU A 158 -25.51 -8.37 -6.15
CA LEU A 158 -24.16 -7.87 -6.08
C LEU A 158 -23.39 -8.73 -5.08
N LEU A 159 -22.12 -9.00 -5.37
CA LEU A 159 -21.19 -9.64 -4.45
C LEU A 159 -20.14 -8.62 -3.97
N LEU A 160 -19.96 -8.48 -2.67
CA LEU A 160 -18.97 -7.66 -2.00
C LEU A 160 -17.90 -8.54 -1.38
N GLY A 161 -16.63 -8.26 -1.58
CA GLY A 161 -15.54 -9.19 -1.33
C GLY A 161 -15.31 -10.08 -2.57
N PRO A 162 -14.50 -11.15 -2.47
CA PRO A 162 -13.77 -11.55 -1.28
C PRO A 162 -12.53 -10.68 -0.96
N LEU A 163 -11.79 -11.07 0.10
CA LEU A 163 -10.63 -10.32 0.56
C LEU A 163 -9.39 -10.58 -0.30
N PHE A 164 -9.09 -11.84 -0.59
CA PHE A 164 -7.84 -12.22 -1.24
C PHE A 164 -7.99 -12.34 -2.77
N SER A 165 -6.90 -12.03 -3.49
CA SER A 165 -6.90 -12.08 -4.97
C SER A 165 -7.13 -13.48 -5.52
N ALA A 166 -6.62 -14.52 -4.85
CA ALA A 166 -6.85 -15.92 -5.25
C ALA A 166 -8.34 -16.30 -5.14
N GLU A 167 -9.02 -15.87 -4.07
CA GLU A 167 -10.46 -16.03 -3.89
C GLU A 167 -11.24 -15.29 -4.99
N ALA A 168 -10.87 -14.02 -5.27
CA ALA A 168 -11.54 -13.22 -6.28
C ALA A 168 -11.40 -13.82 -7.68
N ARG A 169 -10.23 -14.37 -8.03
CA ARG A 169 -10.03 -15.10 -9.29
C ARG A 169 -10.92 -16.36 -9.39
N ALA A 170 -11.12 -17.06 -8.28
CA ALA A 170 -11.99 -18.25 -8.25
C ALA A 170 -13.48 -17.89 -8.34
N VAL A 171 -13.90 -16.75 -7.75
CA VAL A 171 -15.29 -16.27 -7.77
C VAL A 171 -15.64 -15.60 -9.11
N ALA A 172 -14.69 -14.96 -9.80
CA ALA A 172 -14.94 -14.20 -11.02
C ALA A 172 -15.74 -14.98 -12.09
N PRO A 173 -15.40 -16.23 -12.46
CA PRO A 173 -16.17 -17.00 -13.45
C PRO A 173 -17.58 -17.35 -12.96
N VAL A 174 -17.78 -17.51 -11.65
CA VAL A 174 -19.10 -17.80 -11.06
C VAL A 174 -20.00 -16.58 -11.15
N ALA A 175 -19.44 -15.39 -10.80
CA ALA A 175 -20.14 -14.12 -10.90
C ALA A 175 -20.48 -13.77 -12.37
N ASP A 176 -19.55 -14.02 -13.29
CA ASP A 176 -19.75 -13.78 -14.73
C ASP A 176 -20.85 -14.67 -15.30
N ALA A 177 -20.84 -15.97 -15.01
CA ALA A 177 -21.88 -16.91 -15.43
C ALA A 177 -23.28 -16.52 -14.92
N ALA A 178 -23.37 -15.95 -13.71
CA ALA A 178 -24.61 -15.45 -13.12
C ALA A 178 -25.02 -14.06 -13.62
N GLY A 179 -24.16 -13.35 -14.34
CA GLY A 179 -24.40 -11.98 -14.76
C GLY A 179 -24.36 -10.97 -13.60
N VAL A 180 -23.72 -11.31 -12.47
CA VAL A 180 -23.65 -10.50 -11.25
C VAL A 180 -22.26 -9.86 -11.13
N ASN A 181 -22.21 -8.57 -10.73
CA ASN A 181 -20.96 -7.88 -10.51
C ASN A 181 -20.35 -8.24 -9.15
N LEU A 182 -19.01 -8.19 -9.08
CA LEU A 182 -18.19 -8.50 -7.92
C LEU A 182 -17.34 -7.27 -7.54
N VAL A 183 -17.44 -6.77 -6.31
CA VAL A 183 -16.60 -5.72 -5.76
C VAL A 183 -15.60 -6.34 -4.79
N ALA A 184 -14.42 -6.70 -5.27
CA ALA A 184 -13.39 -7.38 -4.49
C ALA A 184 -12.60 -6.40 -3.60
N PHE A 185 -12.21 -6.83 -2.40
CA PHE A 185 -11.41 -6.03 -1.45
C PHE A 185 -9.91 -6.14 -1.70
N SER A 186 -9.51 -6.91 -2.69
CA SER A 186 -8.13 -7.11 -3.10
C SER A 186 -7.46 -5.81 -3.56
N THR A 187 -6.13 -5.77 -3.45
CA THR A 187 -5.26 -4.71 -4.00
C THR A 187 -4.56 -5.13 -5.30
N ASP A 188 -4.85 -6.33 -5.81
CA ASP A 188 -4.26 -6.87 -7.03
C ASP A 188 -5.00 -6.36 -8.28
N PRO A 189 -4.38 -5.50 -9.11
CA PRO A 189 -5.04 -4.96 -10.28
C PRO A 189 -5.31 -6.01 -11.37
N ALA A 190 -4.60 -7.15 -11.34
CA ALA A 190 -4.72 -8.19 -12.37
C ALA A 190 -6.04 -8.97 -12.31
N ILE A 191 -6.82 -8.82 -11.24
CA ILE A 191 -8.14 -9.44 -11.13
C ILE A 191 -9.27 -8.56 -11.67
N ALA A 192 -8.98 -7.27 -11.94
CA ALA A 192 -9.98 -6.33 -12.42
C ALA A 192 -10.37 -6.60 -13.87
N GLY A 193 -11.62 -6.29 -14.21
CA GLY A 193 -12.16 -6.39 -15.55
C GLY A 193 -13.37 -7.32 -15.63
N GLY A 194 -14.04 -7.32 -16.75
CA GLY A 194 -15.31 -8.03 -16.88
C GLY A 194 -16.32 -7.54 -15.85
N ARG A 195 -16.68 -8.42 -14.92
CA ARG A 195 -17.60 -8.10 -13.82
C ARG A 195 -16.92 -7.86 -12.48
N VAL A 196 -15.58 -7.84 -12.45
CA VAL A 196 -14.79 -7.67 -11.22
C VAL A 196 -14.31 -6.23 -11.10
N PHE A 197 -14.72 -5.58 -10.02
CA PHE A 197 -14.29 -4.25 -9.60
C PHE A 197 -13.40 -4.38 -8.36
N VAL A 198 -12.25 -3.72 -8.35
CA VAL A 198 -11.26 -3.80 -7.26
C VAL A 198 -11.37 -2.55 -6.39
N LEU A 199 -11.81 -2.72 -5.13
CA LEU A 199 -12.00 -1.61 -4.18
C LEU A 199 -10.72 -1.30 -3.38
N GLY A 200 -9.78 -2.23 -3.29
CA GLY A 200 -8.58 -2.08 -2.48
C GLY A 200 -7.71 -0.87 -2.86
N PHE A 201 -6.77 -0.54 -1.98
CA PHE A 201 -5.84 0.57 -2.21
C PHE A 201 -4.77 0.19 -3.24
N LEU A 202 -5.00 0.58 -4.49
CA LEU A 202 -4.10 0.26 -5.58
C LEU A 202 -2.79 1.04 -5.48
N VAL A 203 -1.68 0.33 -5.62
CA VAL A 203 -0.32 0.91 -5.57
C VAL A 203 -0.12 1.99 -6.64
N GLN A 204 -0.62 1.74 -7.85
CA GLN A 204 -0.50 2.70 -8.95
C GLN A 204 -1.18 4.05 -8.65
N GLU A 205 -2.30 4.05 -7.95
CA GLU A 205 -2.98 5.31 -7.57
C GLU A 205 -2.20 6.08 -6.52
N GLN A 206 -1.59 5.37 -5.55
CA GLN A 206 -0.72 5.98 -4.56
C GLN A 206 0.48 6.66 -5.21
N VAL A 207 1.17 5.94 -6.11
CA VAL A 207 2.33 6.47 -6.84
C VAL A 207 1.93 7.62 -7.75
N ARG A 208 0.84 7.48 -8.51
CA ARG A 208 0.32 8.54 -9.39
C ARG A 208 0.10 9.84 -8.62
N GLN A 209 -0.54 9.77 -7.46
CA GLN A 209 -0.84 10.95 -6.66
C GLN A 209 0.43 11.55 -6.05
N MET A 210 1.36 10.73 -5.55
CA MET A 210 2.64 11.22 -5.03
C MET A 210 3.49 11.91 -6.10
N VAL A 211 3.53 11.35 -7.30
CA VAL A 211 4.22 11.98 -8.44
C VAL A 211 3.55 13.31 -8.81
N ALA A 212 2.21 13.33 -8.89
CA ALA A 212 1.46 14.56 -9.19
C ALA A 212 1.74 15.65 -8.13
N TYR A 213 1.71 15.30 -6.85
CA TYR A 213 2.05 16.20 -5.76
C TYR A 213 3.48 16.75 -5.89
N ALA A 214 4.46 15.88 -6.04
CA ALA A 214 5.86 16.28 -6.16
C ALA A 214 6.11 17.18 -7.39
N ARG A 215 5.45 16.88 -8.51
CA ARG A 215 5.48 17.74 -9.71
C ARG A 215 4.85 19.11 -9.47
N ALA A 216 3.75 19.17 -8.73
CA ALA A 216 3.12 20.44 -8.34
C ALA A 216 4.03 21.29 -7.43
N GLN A 217 4.92 20.65 -6.66
CA GLN A 217 5.99 21.33 -5.89
C GLN A 217 7.19 21.74 -6.77
N GLY A 218 7.18 21.49 -8.06
CA GLY A 218 8.24 21.85 -9.00
C GLY A 218 9.37 20.84 -9.16
N LEU A 219 9.32 19.70 -8.47
CA LEU A 219 10.36 18.65 -8.55
C LEU A 219 10.31 17.96 -9.92
N GLN A 220 11.46 17.76 -10.55
CA GLN A 220 11.57 17.25 -11.92
C GLN A 220 12.29 15.92 -12.00
N ARG A 221 13.31 15.71 -11.16
CA ARG A 221 14.20 14.55 -11.19
C ARG A 221 13.91 13.64 -10.01
N PHE A 222 13.65 12.38 -10.31
CA PHE A 222 13.14 11.42 -9.37
C PHE A 222 14.01 10.18 -9.30
N ALA A 223 14.21 9.63 -8.10
CA ALA A 223 14.81 8.33 -7.89
C ALA A 223 13.87 7.41 -7.11
N ALA A 224 14.12 6.11 -7.15
CA ALA A 224 13.45 5.13 -6.32
C ALA A 224 14.46 4.18 -5.68
N LEU A 225 14.26 3.87 -4.40
CA LEU A 225 14.99 2.86 -3.65
C LEU A 225 13.97 1.87 -3.07
N ALA A 226 13.84 0.71 -3.67
CA ALA A 226 12.76 -0.23 -3.41
C ALA A 226 13.30 -1.60 -2.95
N PRO A 227 12.53 -2.36 -2.13
CA PRO A 227 12.82 -3.76 -1.88
C PRO A 227 12.63 -4.58 -3.16
N ASP A 228 13.48 -5.57 -3.40
CA ASP A 228 13.31 -6.56 -4.46
C ASP A 228 12.24 -7.58 -4.07
N SER A 229 10.99 -7.16 -4.16
CA SER A 229 9.79 -7.91 -3.85
C SER A 229 8.72 -7.60 -4.91
N ASP A 230 7.65 -8.40 -4.94
CA ASP A 230 6.53 -8.15 -5.87
C ASP A 230 5.92 -6.77 -5.64
N TYR A 231 5.78 -6.34 -4.38
CA TYR A 231 5.29 -5.02 -4.03
C TYR A 231 6.24 -3.92 -4.51
N GLY A 232 7.54 -4.03 -4.21
CA GLY A 232 8.54 -3.04 -4.63
C GLY A 232 8.62 -2.91 -6.15
N ARG A 233 8.58 -4.03 -6.87
CA ARG A 233 8.54 -4.04 -8.34
C ARG A 233 7.27 -3.38 -8.90
N ALA A 234 6.10 -3.66 -8.32
CA ALA A 234 4.84 -3.03 -8.72
C ALA A 234 4.83 -1.51 -8.49
N VAL A 235 5.41 -1.05 -7.37
CA VAL A 235 5.58 0.38 -7.09
C VAL A 235 6.50 1.04 -8.11
N VAL A 236 7.66 0.42 -8.40
CA VAL A 236 8.62 0.97 -9.36
C VAL A 236 8.07 0.95 -10.79
N GLU A 237 7.29 -0.07 -11.16
CA GLU A 237 6.59 -0.09 -12.46
C GLU A 237 5.63 1.10 -12.60
N ALA A 238 4.82 1.35 -11.56
CA ALA A 238 3.94 2.51 -11.52
C ALA A 238 4.74 3.83 -11.57
N PHE A 239 5.85 3.91 -10.84
CA PHE A 239 6.72 5.07 -10.80
C PHE A 239 7.33 5.38 -12.18
N ASN A 240 7.86 4.38 -12.87
CA ASN A 240 8.41 4.50 -14.23
C ASN A 240 7.35 4.89 -15.26
N ARG A 241 6.08 4.61 -14.99
CA ARG A 241 4.95 5.02 -15.84
C ARG A 241 4.52 6.46 -15.57
N TYR A 242 4.34 6.83 -14.31
CA TYR A 242 3.70 8.10 -13.96
C TYR A 242 4.67 9.28 -13.89
N VAL A 243 5.95 9.09 -13.59
CA VAL A 243 6.92 10.18 -13.57
C VAL A 243 7.07 10.81 -14.95
N PRO A 244 7.34 10.05 -16.04
CA PRO A 244 7.42 10.63 -17.39
C PRO A 244 6.07 11.17 -17.87
N ALA A 245 4.96 10.50 -17.55
CA ALA A 245 3.62 10.96 -17.91
C ALA A 245 3.26 12.32 -17.29
N ALA A 246 3.84 12.62 -16.12
CA ALA A 246 3.71 13.92 -15.46
C ALA A 246 4.80 14.93 -15.88
N GLY A 247 5.62 14.62 -16.89
CA GLY A 247 6.71 15.49 -17.37
C GLY A 247 7.92 15.54 -16.44
N GLY A 248 8.12 14.54 -15.58
CA GLY A 248 9.33 14.34 -14.78
C GLY A 248 10.30 13.37 -15.43
N GLU A 249 11.47 13.22 -14.82
CA GLU A 249 12.53 12.29 -15.24
C GLU A 249 12.84 11.31 -14.11
N VAL A 250 12.92 10.01 -14.42
CA VAL A 250 13.44 8.99 -13.52
C VAL A 250 14.94 8.87 -13.77
N THR A 251 15.74 9.41 -12.86
CA THR A 251 17.20 9.43 -13.00
C THR A 251 17.86 8.14 -12.50
N SER A 252 17.26 7.50 -11.48
CA SER A 252 17.82 6.28 -10.90
C SER A 252 16.75 5.42 -10.24
N VAL A 253 16.90 4.10 -10.38
CA VAL A 253 16.12 3.09 -9.66
C VAL A 253 17.09 2.06 -9.08
N ALA A 254 16.97 1.80 -7.80
CA ALA A 254 17.79 0.83 -7.10
C ALA A 254 16.93 -0.15 -6.29
N TYR A 255 17.31 -1.43 -6.33
CA TYR A 255 16.67 -2.49 -5.56
C TYR A 255 17.62 -3.08 -4.53
N TYR A 256 17.13 -3.27 -3.33
CA TYR A 256 17.83 -4.01 -2.29
C TYR A 256 17.10 -5.32 -1.98
N ASN A 257 17.86 -6.32 -1.53
CA ASN A 257 17.32 -7.65 -1.23
C ASN A 257 16.33 -7.61 -0.03
N ALA A 258 15.52 -8.65 0.08
CA ALA A 258 14.46 -8.74 1.09
C ALA A 258 14.99 -8.63 2.53
N GLU A 259 16.21 -9.08 2.78
CA GLU A 259 16.88 -9.05 4.08
C GLU A 259 17.51 -7.67 4.39
N GLY A 260 17.69 -6.81 3.37
CA GLY A 260 18.36 -5.52 3.50
C GLY A 260 19.88 -5.60 3.65
N SER A 261 20.49 -6.79 3.46
CA SER A 261 21.93 -7.00 3.70
C SER A 261 22.83 -6.24 2.72
N ASN A 262 22.35 -5.91 1.54
CA ASN A 262 23.06 -5.10 0.53
C ASN A 262 22.67 -3.63 0.51
N LEU A 263 21.84 -3.18 1.46
CA LEU A 263 21.25 -1.84 1.47
C LEU A 263 22.30 -0.73 1.47
N ASN A 264 23.39 -0.92 2.21
CA ASN A 264 24.50 0.02 2.27
C ASN A 264 25.13 0.28 0.89
N ASP A 265 25.45 -0.78 0.15
CA ASP A 265 26.04 -0.67 -1.18
C ASP A 265 25.06 -0.10 -2.20
N VAL A 266 23.78 -0.45 -2.06
CA VAL A 266 22.72 0.03 -2.94
C VAL A 266 22.50 1.53 -2.76
N VAL A 267 22.46 2.05 -1.53
CA VAL A 267 22.31 3.50 -1.26
C VAL A 267 23.56 4.26 -1.70
N ARG A 268 24.75 3.72 -1.46
CA ARG A 268 26.03 4.29 -1.93
C ARG A 268 26.06 4.46 -3.45
N ASN A 269 25.59 3.43 -4.17
CA ASN A 269 25.52 3.46 -5.64
C ASN A 269 24.42 4.43 -6.13
N LEU A 270 23.25 4.46 -5.47
CA LEU A 270 22.16 5.39 -5.78
C LEU A 270 22.63 6.84 -5.68
N ALA A 271 23.41 7.17 -4.64
CA ALA A 271 24.02 8.48 -4.44
C ALA A 271 25.17 8.78 -5.42
N ALA A 272 25.59 7.83 -6.25
CA ALA A 272 26.84 7.92 -7.04
C ALA A 272 28.04 8.37 -6.19
N TYR A 273 28.09 7.95 -4.91
CA TYR A 273 29.00 8.46 -3.90
C TYR A 273 30.47 8.37 -4.31
N ASP A 274 30.90 7.22 -4.83
CA ASP A 274 32.29 7.00 -5.25
C ASP A 274 32.71 7.91 -6.39
N ARG A 275 31.85 8.12 -7.37
CA ARG A 275 32.08 9.02 -8.50
C ARG A 275 32.24 10.47 -8.00
N ARG A 276 31.37 10.90 -7.09
CA ARG A 276 31.39 12.24 -6.50
C ARG A 276 32.61 12.44 -5.62
N LYS A 277 33.04 11.40 -4.87
CA LYS A 277 34.25 11.41 -4.07
C LYS A 277 35.52 11.50 -4.95
N GLN A 278 35.57 10.70 -6.02
CA GLN A 278 36.68 10.76 -6.99
C GLN A 278 36.77 12.14 -7.65
N ALA A 279 35.63 12.75 -8.00
CA ALA A 279 35.62 14.10 -8.55
C ALA A 279 36.12 15.14 -7.56
N LEU A 280 35.80 15.00 -6.25
CA LEU A 280 36.34 15.85 -5.19
C LEU A 280 37.87 15.73 -5.09
N GLU A 281 38.41 14.53 -5.07
CA GLU A 281 39.85 14.31 -4.99
C GLU A 281 40.58 14.83 -6.23
N ALA A 282 39.99 14.71 -7.43
CA ALA A 282 40.52 15.29 -8.65
C ALA A 282 40.57 16.83 -8.57
N GLN A 283 39.52 17.49 -8.08
CA GLN A 283 39.50 18.93 -7.88
C GLN A 283 40.53 19.39 -6.85
N LYS A 284 40.68 18.66 -5.74
CA LYS A 284 41.71 18.96 -4.71
C LYS A 284 43.11 18.85 -5.33
N ALA A 285 43.38 17.80 -6.10
CA ALA A 285 44.68 17.61 -6.75
C ALA A 285 45.01 18.73 -7.76
N GLU A 286 44.01 19.21 -8.50
CA GLU A 286 44.17 20.33 -9.43
C GLU A 286 44.55 21.65 -8.70
N LEU A 287 43.97 21.88 -7.53
CA LEU A 287 44.18 23.10 -6.75
C LEU A 287 45.46 23.06 -5.89
N ALA A 288 45.87 21.87 -5.45
CA ALA A 288 47.06 21.70 -4.60
C ALA A 288 48.38 22.18 -5.24
N GLY A 289 48.41 22.28 -6.58
CA GLY A 289 49.56 22.80 -7.34
C GLY A 289 49.51 24.31 -7.60
N LYS A 290 48.51 25.05 -7.05
CA LYS A 290 48.35 26.50 -7.28
C LYS A 290 48.67 27.28 -5.99
N ASP A 291 49.55 28.27 -6.11
CA ASP A 291 50.03 29.08 -4.96
C ASP A 291 49.21 30.35 -4.75
N ASP A 292 48.13 30.57 -5.52
CA ASP A 292 47.33 31.79 -5.34
C ASP A 292 46.32 31.62 -4.18
N GLU A 293 46.04 32.75 -3.51
CA GLU A 293 45.19 32.79 -2.31
C GLU A 293 43.76 32.22 -2.53
N ILE A 294 43.18 32.44 -3.72
CA ILE A 294 41.85 31.98 -4.06
C ILE A 294 41.83 30.45 -4.13
N SER A 295 42.84 29.85 -4.81
CA SER A 295 42.97 28.39 -4.93
C SER A 295 43.14 27.73 -3.55
N GLN A 296 43.91 28.35 -2.64
CA GLN A 296 44.10 27.86 -1.29
C GLN A 296 42.81 27.91 -0.46
N LEU A 297 42.03 29.01 -0.54
CA LEU A 297 40.73 29.14 0.13
C LEU A 297 39.72 28.09 -0.39
N VAL A 298 39.69 27.86 -1.70
CA VAL A 298 38.81 26.83 -2.29
C VAL A 298 39.24 25.42 -1.84
N LEU A 299 40.56 25.15 -1.83
CA LEU A 299 41.09 23.86 -1.36
C LEU A 299 40.76 23.63 0.11
N GLU A 300 40.87 24.64 0.98
CA GLU A 300 40.47 24.53 2.37
C GLU A 300 38.97 24.21 2.54
N ARG A 301 38.11 24.82 1.71
CA ARG A 301 36.68 24.51 1.67
C ARG A 301 36.43 23.07 1.21
N LEU A 302 37.10 22.61 0.12
CA LEU A 302 36.95 21.26 -0.41
C LEU A 302 37.45 20.21 0.59
N ASN A 303 38.44 20.50 1.43
CA ASN A 303 38.94 19.58 2.44
C ASN A 303 37.92 19.31 3.58
N ARG A 304 36.87 20.08 3.67
CA ARG A 304 35.76 19.89 4.63
C ARG A 304 34.64 19.05 4.06
N LEU A 305 34.69 18.71 2.77
CA LEU A 305 33.66 17.91 2.08
C LEU A 305 34.07 16.47 1.97
N GLU A 306 33.06 15.59 2.03
CA GLU A 306 33.21 14.14 1.76
C GLU A 306 33.06 13.84 0.26
N THR A 307 32.20 14.60 -0.42
CA THR A 307 31.97 14.50 -1.87
C THR A 307 31.79 15.88 -2.48
N VAL A 308 31.80 15.96 -3.82
CA VAL A 308 31.47 17.18 -4.57
C VAL A 308 30.26 16.99 -5.45
N GLY A 309 29.50 18.06 -5.66
CA GLY A 309 28.25 18.03 -6.41
C GLY A 309 27.09 17.46 -5.59
N GLU A 310 25.92 17.53 -6.16
CA GLU A 310 24.68 17.01 -5.58
C GLU A 310 24.32 15.65 -6.19
N VAL A 311 23.40 14.94 -5.55
CA VAL A 311 22.77 13.75 -6.15
C VAL A 311 21.91 14.17 -7.36
N ASP A 312 21.66 13.23 -8.27
CA ASP A 312 21.07 13.51 -9.58
C ASP A 312 19.52 13.48 -9.54
N PHE A 313 18.94 13.65 -8.36
CA PHE A 313 17.49 13.65 -8.14
C PHE A 313 17.10 14.63 -7.03
N GLU A 314 15.86 15.11 -7.10
CA GLU A 314 15.24 16.05 -6.16
C GLU A 314 14.24 15.37 -5.23
N ALA A 315 13.79 14.17 -5.62
CA ALA A 315 12.91 13.33 -4.82
C ALA A 315 13.31 11.86 -4.90
N VAL A 316 13.14 11.13 -3.79
CA VAL A 316 13.37 9.68 -3.74
C VAL A 316 12.17 8.97 -3.16
N LEU A 317 11.64 7.97 -3.88
CA LEU A 317 10.54 7.11 -3.45
C LEU A 317 11.09 5.91 -2.68
N LEU A 318 10.59 5.72 -1.44
CA LEU A 318 10.98 4.65 -0.52
C LEU A 318 9.74 3.78 -0.19
N PRO A 319 9.39 2.78 -1.01
CA PRO A 319 8.19 1.97 -0.83
C PRO A 319 8.44 0.78 0.11
N ASP A 320 8.78 1.04 1.35
CA ASP A 320 8.94 0.02 2.40
C ASP A 320 8.36 0.50 3.73
N GLN A 321 8.45 -0.33 4.76
CA GLN A 321 7.94 -0.07 6.11
C GLN A 321 8.83 -0.69 7.18
N GLY A 322 8.60 -0.29 8.43
CA GLY A 322 9.26 -0.85 9.60
C GLY A 322 10.76 -0.65 9.60
N THR A 323 11.51 -1.63 10.14
CA THR A 323 12.96 -1.51 10.36
C THR A 323 13.74 -1.32 9.07
N ARG A 324 13.34 -1.94 7.96
CA ARG A 324 14.04 -1.76 6.67
C ARG A 324 13.92 -0.35 6.13
N LEU A 325 12.74 0.24 6.22
CA LEU A 325 12.54 1.63 5.85
C LEU A 325 13.44 2.56 6.67
N THR A 326 13.48 2.37 7.99
CA THR A 326 14.31 3.21 8.85
C THR A 326 15.80 3.01 8.61
N GLN A 327 16.24 1.79 8.34
CA GLN A 327 17.62 1.50 7.92
C GLN A 327 17.96 2.20 6.60
N ALA A 328 17.10 2.07 5.57
CA ALA A 328 17.29 2.75 4.30
C ALA A 328 17.40 4.26 4.49
N ALA A 329 16.45 4.84 5.22
CA ALA A 329 16.41 6.28 5.47
C ALA A 329 17.64 6.79 6.23
N THR A 330 18.13 6.03 7.22
CA THR A 330 19.32 6.42 7.99
C THR A 330 20.60 6.43 7.14
N LEU A 331 20.68 5.59 6.10
CA LEU A 331 21.82 5.58 5.19
C LEU A 331 21.82 6.74 4.18
N LEU A 332 20.66 7.37 3.92
CA LEU A 332 20.57 8.46 2.95
C LEU A 332 21.52 9.61 3.29
N PRO A 333 21.46 10.24 4.48
CA PRO A 333 22.36 11.35 4.83
C PRO A 333 23.83 10.90 4.94
N PHE A 334 24.09 9.63 5.25
CA PHE A 334 25.46 9.10 5.26
C PHE A 334 26.14 9.13 3.89
N TYR A 335 25.34 9.04 2.81
CA TYR A 335 25.81 9.15 1.43
C TYR A 335 25.42 10.48 0.76
N ASP A 336 25.25 11.55 1.56
CA ASP A 336 24.92 12.90 1.12
C ASP A 336 23.57 13.05 0.40
N ILE A 337 22.62 12.14 0.64
CA ILE A 337 21.22 12.32 0.25
C ILE A 337 20.52 13.02 1.42
N ASP A 338 20.60 14.35 1.42
CA ASP A 338 20.09 15.18 2.51
C ASP A 338 18.57 15.40 2.36
N SER A 339 17.78 14.99 3.37
CA SER A 339 16.33 15.19 3.39
C SER A 339 15.90 16.67 3.44
N GLY A 340 16.80 17.60 3.71
CA GLY A 340 16.58 19.05 3.56
C GLY A 340 16.60 19.52 2.10
N ARG A 341 17.15 18.73 1.19
CA ARG A 341 17.28 19.01 -0.26
C ARG A 341 16.55 18.02 -1.14
N VAL A 342 16.48 16.77 -0.72
CA VAL A 342 15.82 15.68 -1.44
C VAL A 342 14.53 15.34 -0.73
N GLN A 343 13.40 15.51 -1.41
CA GLN A 343 12.10 15.18 -0.86
C GLN A 343 11.93 13.65 -0.75
N LEU A 344 11.69 13.17 0.46
CA LEU A 344 11.36 11.77 0.67
C LEU A 344 9.88 11.53 0.35
N LEU A 345 9.61 10.57 -0.53
CA LEU A 345 8.27 10.16 -0.94
C LEU A 345 8.02 8.73 -0.44
N GLY A 346 6.83 8.51 0.13
CA GLY A 346 6.39 7.20 0.59
C GLY A 346 5.14 6.69 -0.10
N THR A 347 4.72 5.50 0.30
CA THR A 347 3.40 4.94 0.02
C THR A 347 2.58 4.91 1.31
N MET A 348 1.34 4.43 1.25
CA MET A 348 0.50 4.26 2.45
C MET A 348 1.14 3.34 3.53
N LEU A 349 2.18 2.60 3.20
CA LEU A 349 2.97 1.83 4.18
C LEU A 349 3.61 2.73 5.26
N TRP A 350 3.76 4.04 4.97
CA TRP A 350 4.26 5.01 5.94
C TRP A 350 3.20 5.46 6.96
N ASN A 351 1.95 5.13 6.74
CA ASN A 351 0.87 5.47 7.68
C ASN A 351 0.91 4.57 8.93
N THR A 352 2.03 4.56 9.61
CA THR A 352 2.29 3.76 10.81
C THR A 352 2.71 4.66 11.98
N PRO A 353 2.29 4.35 13.21
CA PRO A 353 2.70 5.12 14.38
C PRO A 353 4.22 5.10 14.58
N GLY A 354 4.77 6.24 14.92
CA GLY A 354 6.17 6.35 15.37
C GLY A 354 7.20 6.56 14.27
N LEU A 355 6.82 6.67 13.01
CA LEU A 355 7.77 6.94 11.91
C LEU A 355 8.53 8.26 12.12
N GLY A 356 7.90 9.27 12.70
CA GLY A 356 8.53 10.56 13.00
C GLY A 356 9.59 10.53 14.12
N ARG A 357 9.79 9.40 14.79
CA ARG A 357 10.92 9.22 15.74
C ARG A 357 12.26 9.14 15.04
N GLU A 358 12.25 8.81 13.76
CA GLU A 358 13.43 8.82 12.92
C GLU A 358 13.61 10.23 12.32
N PRO A 359 14.62 11.02 12.75
CA PRO A 359 14.75 12.43 12.35
C PRO A 359 14.82 12.63 10.83
N VAL A 360 15.44 11.70 10.12
CA VAL A 360 15.57 11.73 8.66
C VAL A 360 14.24 11.62 7.93
N MET A 361 13.25 10.98 8.54
CA MET A 361 11.91 10.80 7.96
C MET A 361 11.03 12.05 8.12
N VAL A 362 11.38 12.97 9.03
CA VAL A 362 10.61 14.19 9.26
C VAL A 362 10.66 15.07 8.01
N GLY A 363 9.49 15.51 7.55
CA GLY A 363 9.35 16.23 6.28
C GLY A 363 9.06 15.33 5.08
N GLY A 364 9.24 14.00 5.20
CA GLY A 364 8.83 13.03 4.19
C GLY A 364 7.32 13.04 4.00
N VAL A 365 6.83 12.77 2.79
CA VAL A 365 5.41 12.82 2.44
C VAL A 365 4.91 11.50 1.87
N TYR A 366 3.63 11.20 2.11
CA TYR A 366 3.00 9.96 1.64
C TYR A 366 1.49 10.14 1.49
N PRO A 367 0.82 9.34 0.62
CA PRO A 367 -0.62 9.37 0.45
C PRO A 367 -1.30 8.58 1.57
N ALA A 368 -2.42 9.05 2.06
CA ALA A 368 -3.25 8.31 3.02
C ALA A 368 -4.73 8.72 2.89
N PRO A 369 -5.66 7.94 3.46
CA PRO A 369 -7.04 8.37 3.61
C PRO A 369 -7.15 9.71 4.36
N PRO A 370 -8.11 10.58 3.99
CA PRO A 370 -8.38 11.81 4.72
C PRO A 370 -8.61 11.54 6.21
N GLN A 371 -7.95 12.31 7.08
CA GLN A 371 -7.90 11.98 8.50
C GLN A 371 -9.25 12.11 9.23
N ASP A 372 -10.11 13.06 8.84
CA ASP A 372 -11.31 13.35 9.63
C ASP A 372 -12.34 12.23 9.55
N SER A 373 -12.75 11.82 8.33
CA SER A 373 -13.69 10.70 8.13
C SER A 373 -13.15 9.38 8.66
N ASN A 374 -11.86 9.14 8.42
CA ASN A 374 -11.18 7.93 8.84
C ASN A 374 -11.14 7.82 10.38
N ARG A 375 -10.75 8.89 11.11
CA ARG A 375 -10.74 8.90 12.58
C ARG A 375 -12.11 8.69 13.18
N GLN A 376 -13.15 9.33 12.62
CA GLN A 376 -14.53 9.18 13.11
C GLN A 376 -15.00 7.72 12.98
N PHE A 377 -14.75 7.10 11.83
CA PHE A 377 -15.09 5.69 11.61
C PHE A 377 -14.40 4.77 12.62
N PHE A 378 -13.08 4.87 12.79
CA PHE A 378 -12.33 3.99 13.68
C PHE A 378 -12.67 4.24 15.17
N ALA A 379 -12.98 5.47 15.57
CA ALA A 379 -13.45 5.80 16.91
C ALA A 379 -14.80 5.13 17.18
N ARG A 380 -15.76 5.27 16.27
CA ARG A 380 -17.09 4.66 16.37
C ARG A 380 -17.04 3.12 16.33
N TYR A 381 -16.19 2.55 15.46
CA TYR A 381 -15.99 1.11 15.45
C TYR A 381 -15.50 0.59 16.81
N ARG A 382 -14.54 1.28 17.43
CA ARG A 382 -14.03 0.91 18.76
C ARG A 382 -15.11 1.02 19.83
N GLU A 383 -15.95 2.06 19.78
CA GLU A 383 -17.07 2.23 20.69
C GLU A 383 -18.07 1.07 20.58
N LEU A 384 -18.46 0.70 19.36
CA LEU A 384 -19.48 -0.33 19.11
C LEU A 384 -18.98 -1.75 19.41
N PHE A 385 -17.72 -2.06 19.09
CA PHE A 385 -17.20 -3.44 19.14
C PHE A 385 -16.13 -3.66 20.23
N GLY A 386 -15.80 -2.64 21.04
CA GLY A 386 -14.87 -2.74 22.17
C GLY A 386 -13.40 -3.01 21.78
N ARG A 387 -13.05 -2.92 20.48
CA ARG A 387 -11.71 -3.20 19.96
C ARG A 387 -11.38 -2.29 18.77
N ALA A 388 -10.07 -2.08 18.54
CA ALA A 388 -9.62 -1.37 17.35
C ALA A 388 -9.87 -2.20 16.09
N ALA A 389 -10.34 -1.56 15.03
CA ALA A 389 -10.45 -2.21 13.74
C ALA A 389 -9.09 -2.21 13.00
N PRO A 390 -8.77 -3.27 12.24
CA PRO A 390 -7.71 -3.19 11.23
C PRO A 390 -8.12 -2.19 10.13
N SER A 391 -7.12 -1.56 9.48
CA SER A 391 -7.38 -0.54 8.44
C SER A 391 -8.29 -1.02 7.31
N ILE A 392 -8.18 -2.28 6.92
CA ILE A 392 -8.99 -2.90 5.86
C ILE A 392 -10.51 -2.96 6.20
N ALA A 393 -10.90 -2.79 7.47
CA ALA A 393 -12.30 -2.85 7.87
C ALA A 393 -13.16 -1.79 7.18
N SER A 394 -12.60 -0.61 6.87
CA SER A 394 -13.27 0.46 6.13
C SER A 394 -13.81 0.00 4.77
N HIS A 395 -13.16 -0.97 4.11
CA HIS A 395 -13.64 -1.52 2.84
C HIS A 395 -15.01 -2.21 2.99
N GLY A 396 -15.26 -2.87 4.13
CA GLY A 396 -16.56 -3.44 4.43
C GLY A 396 -17.66 -2.38 4.55
N TYR A 397 -17.34 -1.25 5.18
CA TYR A 397 -18.24 -0.10 5.26
C TYR A 397 -18.48 0.53 3.89
N ASP A 398 -17.41 0.91 3.18
CA ASP A 398 -17.49 1.59 1.89
C ASP A 398 -18.23 0.76 0.83
N ALA A 399 -18.01 -0.56 0.80
CA ALA A 399 -18.68 -1.45 -0.14
C ALA A 399 -20.18 -1.55 0.11
N VAL A 400 -20.60 -1.65 1.37
CA VAL A 400 -22.05 -1.71 1.72
C VAL A 400 -22.69 -0.33 1.54
N ALA A 401 -22.00 0.75 1.87
CA ALA A 401 -22.49 2.10 1.63
C ALA A 401 -22.69 2.36 0.13
N LEU A 402 -21.73 1.96 -0.71
CA LEU A 402 -21.85 1.98 -2.16
C LEU A 402 -23.09 1.20 -2.63
N ALA A 403 -23.22 -0.05 -2.20
CA ALA A 403 -24.33 -0.89 -2.59
C ALA A 403 -25.70 -0.32 -2.16
N ALA A 404 -25.79 0.23 -0.93
CA ALA A 404 -27.01 0.85 -0.44
C ALA A 404 -27.38 2.13 -1.19
N VAL A 405 -26.40 2.96 -1.57
CA VAL A 405 -26.61 4.16 -2.40
C VAL A 405 -27.11 3.77 -3.80
N LEU A 406 -26.48 2.77 -4.42
CA LEU A 406 -26.89 2.29 -5.74
C LEU A 406 -28.29 1.66 -5.70
N ALA A 407 -28.64 0.91 -4.64
CA ALA A 407 -29.96 0.30 -4.46
C ALA A 407 -31.10 1.32 -4.35
N ARG A 408 -30.80 2.53 -3.82
CA ARG A 408 -31.78 3.62 -3.71
C ARG A 408 -31.90 4.48 -4.97
N GLY A 409 -30.91 4.38 -5.87
CA GLY A 409 -30.90 5.15 -7.11
C GLY A 409 -32.05 4.77 -8.04
N GLU A 410 -32.36 5.67 -8.97
CA GLU A 410 -33.44 5.50 -9.96
C GLU A 410 -33.05 4.55 -11.12
N HIS A 411 -31.93 3.87 -11.04
CA HIS A 411 -31.48 2.95 -12.07
C HIS A 411 -32.34 1.68 -12.11
N ALA A 412 -32.89 1.33 -13.26
CA ALA A 412 -33.62 0.09 -13.46
C ALA A 412 -32.82 -1.17 -13.11
N GLN A 413 -31.49 -1.05 -13.09
CA GLN A 413 -30.53 -2.07 -12.69
C GLN A 413 -29.50 -1.40 -11.75
N PRO A 414 -29.70 -1.42 -10.44
CA PRO A 414 -28.91 -0.67 -9.48
C PRO A 414 -27.44 -1.06 -9.46
N PHE A 415 -27.12 -2.30 -9.79
CA PHE A 415 -25.75 -2.82 -9.77
C PHE A 415 -25.19 -3.08 -11.17
N SER A 416 -25.70 -2.38 -12.20
CA SER A 416 -25.09 -2.44 -13.54
C SER A 416 -23.66 -1.87 -13.52
N ALA A 417 -22.84 -2.27 -14.50
CA ALA A 417 -21.49 -1.72 -14.63
C ALA A 417 -21.52 -0.18 -14.75
N ASP A 418 -22.47 0.37 -15.50
CA ASP A 418 -22.62 1.83 -15.65
C ASP A 418 -22.95 2.53 -14.32
N ALA A 419 -23.79 1.92 -13.47
CA ALA A 419 -24.09 2.49 -12.16
C ALA A 419 -22.88 2.44 -11.22
N ILE A 420 -22.13 1.32 -11.23
CA ILE A 420 -20.92 1.14 -10.42
C ILE A 420 -19.78 2.08 -10.88
N THR A 421 -19.66 2.32 -12.19
CA THR A 421 -18.60 3.18 -12.79
C THR A 421 -19.01 4.64 -12.91
N ASN A 422 -19.92 5.12 -12.07
CA ASN A 422 -20.35 6.52 -12.06
C ASN A 422 -19.14 7.46 -11.99
N ALA A 423 -19.05 8.39 -12.94
CA ALA A 423 -17.91 9.30 -13.08
C ALA A 423 -17.70 10.20 -11.86
N SER A 424 -18.79 10.62 -11.19
CA SER A 424 -18.73 11.43 -9.97
C SER A 424 -18.18 10.65 -8.76
N GLY A 425 -18.23 9.32 -8.82
CA GLY A 425 -17.76 8.44 -7.75
C GLY A 425 -18.66 8.42 -6.53
N PHE A 426 -18.11 7.97 -5.42
CA PHE A 426 -18.80 7.74 -4.15
C PHE A 426 -17.97 8.30 -3.00
N ALA A 427 -18.64 8.85 -2.00
CA ALA A 427 -17.99 9.23 -0.75
C ALA A 427 -17.82 8.00 0.15
N GLY A 428 -16.60 7.76 0.62
CA GLY A 428 -16.27 6.68 1.53
C GLY A 428 -15.56 7.17 2.79
N VAL A 429 -15.34 6.26 3.71
CA VAL A 429 -14.56 6.49 4.94
C VAL A 429 -13.12 6.89 4.62
N ASP A 430 -12.57 6.25 3.59
CA ASP A 430 -11.19 6.47 3.14
C ASP A 430 -11.09 7.53 2.02
N GLY A 431 -12.02 8.49 2.00
CA GLY A 431 -12.12 9.51 0.98
C GLY A 431 -13.02 9.10 -0.20
N ILE A 432 -13.10 9.97 -1.21
CA ILE A 432 -13.86 9.65 -2.40
C ILE A 432 -13.18 8.56 -3.22
N PHE A 433 -14.00 7.74 -3.86
CA PHE A 433 -13.53 6.73 -4.81
C PHE A 433 -14.51 6.57 -5.96
N ARG A 434 -14.01 6.11 -7.10
CA ARG A 434 -14.83 5.67 -8.24
C ARG A 434 -14.21 4.45 -8.88
N PHE A 435 -15.03 3.69 -9.58
CA PHE A 435 -14.54 2.61 -10.43
C PHE A 435 -14.43 3.09 -11.87
N LEU A 436 -13.38 2.63 -12.53
CA LEU A 436 -13.14 2.85 -13.93
C LEU A 436 -13.75 1.71 -14.76
N PRO A 437 -14.02 1.90 -16.08
CA PRO A 437 -14.59 0.86 -16.93
C PRO A 437 -13.75 -0.43 -17.00
N ASN A 438 -12.45 -0.36 -16.70
CA ASN A 438 -11.57 -1.52 -16.63
C ASN A 438 -11.62 -2.25 -15.26
N GLY A 439 -12.53 -1.88 -14.36
CA GLY A 439 -12.71 -2.48 -13.05
C GLY A 439 -11.74 -2.01 -11.96
N LEU A 440 -10.79 -1.15 -12.27
CA LEU A 440 -9.89 -0.58 -11.26
C LEU A 440 -10.56 0.58 -10.52
N SER A 441 -10.20 0.76 -9.25
CA SER A 441 -10.62 1.95 -8.49
C SER A 441 -9.64 3.10 -8.64
N GLN A 442 -10.19 4.31 -8.64
CA GLN A 442 -9.46 5.56 -8.44
C GLN A 442 -9.90 6.15 -7.11
N ARG A 443 -8.94 6.60 -6.28
CA ARG A 443 -9.21 7.17 -4.95
C ARG A 443 -8.63 8.56 -4.80
N GLY A 444 -9.30 9.39 -4.00
CA GLY A 444 -8.82 10.69 -3.58
C GLY A 444 -8.13 10.60 -2.22
N PHE A 445 -6.82 10.38 -2.21
CA PHE A 445 -6.04 10.40 -0.98
C PHE A 445 -5.71 11.84 -0.56
N ALA A 446 -5.52 12.05 0.74
CA ALA A 446 -4.83 13.21 1.29
C ALA A 446 -3.30 13.00 1.20
N ILE A 447 -2.54 14.08 1.21
CA ILE A 447 -1.09 14.03 1.37
C ILE A 447 -0.73 14.31 2.82
N MET A 448 -0.04 13.37 3.40
CA MET A 448 0.45 13.41 4.76
C MET A 448 1.92 13.77 4.79
N GLN A 449 2.33 14.57 5.77
CA GLN A 449 3.73 14.83 6.06
C GLN A 449 4.10 14.22 7.41
N VAL A 450 5.23 13.53 7.45
CA VAL A 450 5.79 13.00 8.69
C VAL A 450 6.27 14.14 9.57
N THR A 451 5.82 14.17 10.82
CA THR A 451 6.26 15.11 11.86
C THR A 451 6.86 14.34 13.03
N ARG A 452 7.53 15.02 13.96
CA ARG A 452 8.10 14.36 15.14
C ARG A 452 7.04 13.71 16.03
N GLU A 453 5.84 14.28 16.05
CA GLU A 453 4.70 13.81 16.84
C GLU A 453 3.87 12.73 16.13
N GLY A 454 4.12 12.51 14.83
CA GLY A 454 3.37 11.55 14.03
C GLY A 454 3.27 11.96 12.56
N ALA A 455 2.08 12.32 12.09
CA ALA A 455 1.87 12.83 10.75
C ALA A 455 0.77 13.89 10.72
N THR A 456 0.92 14.86 9.84
CA THR A 456 -0.08 15.90 9.60
C THR A 456 -0.54 15.90 8.15
N GLU A 457 -1.82 16.18 7.93
CA GLU A 457 -2.39 16.35 6.59
C GLU A 457 -1.98 17.73 6.06
N ILE A 458 -1.20 17.77 4.99
CA ILE A 458 -0.71 19.00 4.35
C ILE A 458 -1.47 19.36 3.09
N GLU A 459 -2.08 18.36 2.43
CA GLU A 459 -2.99 18.56 1.32
C GLU A 459 -4.22 17.67 1.51
N LYS A 460 -5.38 18.27 1.49
CA LYS A 460 -6.65 17.54 1.65
C LYS A 460 -6.90 16.65 0.44
N GLY A 461 -7.44 15.46 0.71
CA GLY A 461 -7.97 14.63 -0.36
C GLY A 461 -9.06 15.37 -1.14
N PRO A 462 -9.16 15.15 -2.46
CA PRO A 462 -10.22 15.77 -3.27
C PRO A 462 -11.60 15.28 -2.76
N THR A 463 -12.60 16.15 -2.86
CA THR A 463 -13.99 15.84 -2.53
C THR A 463 -14.84 15.52 -3.75
N THR A 464 -14.30 15.76 -4.95
CA THR A 464 -14.93 15.45 -6.25
C THR A 464 -13.89 14.93 -7.22
N PHE A 465 -14.31 14.16 -8.23
CA PHE A 465 -13.47 13.77 -9.37
C PHE A 465 -13.67 14.69 -10.58
N GLU A 466 -14.55 15.67 -10.50
CA GLU A 466 -14.73 16.66 -11.55
C GLU A 466 -13.52 17.60 -11.52
N SER A 467 -12.92 17.82 -12.70
CA SER A 467 -11.95 18.90 -12.83
C SER A 467 -12.70 20.22 -12.56
N PRO A 468 -12.14 21.13 -11.75
CA PRO A 468 -12.72 22.44 -11.64
C PRO A 468 -12.85 22.99 -13.05
N ALA A 469 -14.05 23.43 -13.40
CA ALA A 469 -14.32 24.05 -14.69
C ALA A 469 -13.33 25.22 -14.86
N SER A 470 -12.47 25.11 -15.88
CA SER A 470 -11.51 26.14 -16.28
C SER A 470 -12.17 27.38 -16.82
#